data_a6ae1215e8f7e4213488427d9e60e66e
#
_entry.id   a6ae1215e8f7e4213488427d9e60e66e
#
_cell.length_a   1.000
_cell.length_b   1.000
_cell.length_c   1.000
_cell.angle_alpha   90.00
_cell.angle_beta   90.00
_cell.angle_gamma   90.00
#
_symmetry.space_group_name_H-M   'P 1'
#
loop_
_entity.id
_entity.type
_entity.pdbx_description
1 polymer ?
#
loop_
_entity_poly.entity_id
_entity_poly.type
_entity_poly.pdbx_seq_one_letter_code
_entity_poly.pdbx_strand_id
1 'polypeptide(L)'
;MKLNLGAGNKRHDGYINLDICPSDSVDVVRDVLRGLPFSDDTFDEVYSENFLEHIPQSECIFVMNEIWRVLKVGGLANHVIPLAGTANMYQDPTHVSNWHPDTFLYYTKGKYQVPIS
;
A
#
# COMPACT_ATOMS: atom_id res chain seq x y z
N MET A 1 -4.83 15.11 -2.22
CA MET A 1 -5.19 14.18 -1.13
C MET A 1 -4.17 13.06 -1.04
N LYS A 2 -3.95 12.55 0.15
CA LYS A 2 -2.99 11.47 0.41
C LYS A 2 -3.66 10.33 1.18
N LEU A 3 -3.29 9.09 0.84
CA LEU A 3 -3.88 7.89 1.43
C LEU A 3 -2.81 7.10 2.19
N ASN A 4 -3.13 6.69 3.41
CA ASN A 4 -2.32 5.79 4.23
C ASN A 4 -3.02 4.44 4.34
N LEU A 5 -2.45 3.41 3.72
CA LEU A 5 -2.99 2.05 3.72
C LEU A 5 -2.44 1.25 4.89
N GLY A 6 -3.31 0.52 5.59
CA GLY A 6 -2.91 -0.29 6.72
C GLY A 6 -2.47 0.56 7.90
N ALA A 7 -3.24 1.60 8.22
CA ALA A 7 -2.88 2.57 9.25
C ALA A 7 -2.70 1.93 10.63
N GLY A 8 -3.51 0.92 10.98
CA GLY A 8 -3.44 0.29 12.29
C GLY A 8 -3.61 1.31 13.40
N ASN A 9 -2.61 1.41 14.27
CA ASN A 9 -2.55 2.41 15.34
C ASN A 9 -1.66 3.62 14.99
N LYS A 10 -1.17 3.68 13.75
CA LYS A 10 -0.25 4.72 13.29
C LYS A 10 -0.94 5.67 12.34
N ARG A 11 -1.71 6.59 12.91
CA ARG A 11 -2.36 7.63 12.14
C ARG A 11 -1.32 8.60 11.54
N HIS A 12 -1.48 8.91 10.26
CA HIS A 12 -0.71 9.96 9.60
C HIS A 12 -1.61 11.18 9.40
N ASP A 13 -1.27 12.29 10.04
CA ASP A 13 -2.01 13.54 9.87
C ASP A 13 -1.87 14.06 8.44
N GLY A 14 -2.95 14.57 7.89
CA GLY A 14 -2.99 15.01 6.50
C GLY A 14 -3.27 13.90 5.49
N TYR A 15 -3.37 12.65 5.94
CA TYR A 15 -3.73 11.50 5.12
C TYR A 15 -5.14 11.01 5.47
N ILE A 16 -5.80 10.37 4.50
CA ILE A 16 -6.94 9.51 4.78
C ILE A 16 -6.36 8.18 5.27
N ASN A 17 -6.66 7.81 6.51
CA ASN A 17 -6.11 6.61 7.14
C ASN A 17 -7.11 5.47 6.99
N LEU A 18 -6.71 4.41 6.29
CA LEU A 18 -7.55 3.26 5.97
C LEU A 18 -6.98 2.00 6.61
N ASP A 19 -7.85 1.20 7.20
CA ASP A 19 -7.50 -0.12 7.73
C ASP A 19 -8.73 -1.03 7.70
N ILE A 20 -8.50 -2.33 7.74
CA ILE A 20 -9.58 -3.32 7.83
C ILE A 20 -10.22 -3.32 9.22
N CYS A 21 -9.45 -2.98 10.26
CA CYS A 21 -9.91 -2.94 11.64
C CYS A 21 -10.22 -1.51 12.07
N PRO A 22 -11.43 -1.26 12.62
CA PRO A 22 -11.76 0.07 13.12
C PRO A 22 -10.91 0.43 14.34
N SER A 23 -10.50 1.69 14.42
CA SER A 23 -9.83 2.28 15.57
C SER A 23 -9.93 3.81 15.50
N ASP A 24 -9.49 4.49 16.56
CA ASP A 24 -9.47 5.96 16.58
C ASP A 24 -8.49 6.54 15.55
N SER A 25 -7.55 5.71 15.07
CA SER A 25 -6.55 6.12 14.07
C SER A 25 -7.04 5.94 12.64
N VAL A 26 -8.22 5.36 12.43
CA VAL A 26 -8.72 4.98 11.10
C VAL A 26 -9.89 5.86 10.69
N ASP A 27 -9.78 6.47 9.52
CA ASP A 27 -10.83 7.29 8.92
C ASP A 27 -11.81 6.46 8.09
N VAL A 28 -11.29 5.43 7.39
CA VAL A 28 -12.07 4.56 6.51
C VAL A 28 -11.77 3.11 6.84
N VAL A 29 -12.81 2.36 7.19
CA VAL A 29 -12.69 0.91 7.46
C VAL A 29 -12.99 0.17 6.17
N ARG A 30 -12.01 -0.52 5.62
CA ARG A 30 -12.15 -1.24 4.36
C ARG A 30 -11.13 -2.36 4.23
N ASP A 31 -11.57 -3.50 3.72
CA ASP A 31 -10.69 -4.57 3.26
C ASP A 31 -10.22 -4.22 1.83
N VAL A 32 -8.91 -4.00 1.65
CA VAL A 32 -8.36 -3.62 0.34
C VAL A 32 -8.57 -4.70 -0.73
N LEU A 33 -8.76 -5.96 -0.33
CA LEU A 33 -9.05 -7.06 -1.26
C LEU A 33 -10.41 -6.90 -1.94
N ARG A 34 -11.24 -6.01 -1.43
CA ARG A 34 -12.53 -5.65 -2.02
C ARG A 34 -12.47 -4.40 -2.90
N GLY A 35 -11.27 -3.88 -3.12
CA GLY A 35 -11.06 -2.64 -3.86
C GLY A 35 -11.04 -1.42 -2.96
N LEU A 36 -10.42 -0.35 -3.44
CA LEU A 36 -10.35 0.92 -2.72
C LEU A 36 -11.61 1.75 -3.01
N PRO A 37 -12.28 2.26 -1.96
CA PRO A 37 -13.55 2.97 -2.11
C PRO A 37 -13.35 4.43 -2.53
N PHE A 38 -12.52 4.65 -3.54
CA PHE A 38 -12.20 5.98 -4.05
C PHE A 38 -12.24 5.97 -5.58
N SER A 39 -12.50 7.14 -6.15
CA SER A 39 -12.50 7.32 -7.60
C SER A 39 -11.08 7.21 -8.17
N ASP A 40 -11.00 7.01 -9.49
CA ASP A 40 -9.73 7.08 -10.22
C ASP A 40 -9.07 8.44 -9.99
N ASP A 41 -7.74 8.46 -10.01
CA ASP A 41 -6.95 9.69 -10.00
C ASP A 41 -7.30 10.65 -8.86
N THR A 42 -7.45 10.12 -7.64
CA THR A 42 -7.85 10.91 -6.46
C THR A 42 -6.66 11.39 -5.65
N PHE A 43 -5.61 10.58 -5.53
CA PHE A 43 -4.54 10.82 -4.58
C PHE A 43 -3.25 11.29 -5.24
N ASP A 44 -2.58 12.22 -4.57
CA ASP A 44 -1.22 12.65 -4.92
C ASP A 44 -0.18 11.67 -4.39
N GLU A 45 -0.50 10.98 -3.29
CA GLU A 45 0.37 9.99 -2.68
C GLU A 45 -0.46 8.86 -2.07
N VAL A 46 0.03 7.63 -2.21
CA VAL A 46 -0.41 6.47 -1.45
C VAL A 46 0.78 5.97 -0.66
N TYR A 47 0.64 5.94 0.66
CA TYR A 47 1.67 5.52 1.60
C TYR A 47 1.23 4.25 2.30
N SER A 48 2.17 3.36 2.57
CA SER A 48 1.95 2.24 3.48
C SER A 48 3.24 1.89 4.23
N GLU A 49 3.10 1.36 5.44
CA GLU A 49 4.23 0.91 6.24
C GLU A 49 3.88 -0.47 6.81
N ASN A 50 4.69 -1.47 6.50
CA ASN A 50 4.51 -2.85 6.93
C ASN A 50 3.10 -3.37 6.59
N PHE A 51 2.64 -3.09 5.39
CA PHE A 51 1.30 -3.44 4.92
C PHE A 51 1.32 -4.44 3.76
N LEU A 52 2.08 -4.16 2.69
CA LEU A 52 2.02 -4.95 1.46
C LEU A 52 2.44 -6.41 1.66
N GLU A 53 3.35 -6.68 2.58
CA GLU A 53 3.81 -8.05 2.87
C GLU A 53 2.70 -8.91 3.48
N HIS A 54 1.63 -8.33 3.98
CA HIS A 54 0.46 -9.04 4.52
C HIS A 54 -0.59 -9.36 3.47
N ILE A 55 -0.40 -8.89 2.23
CA ILE A 55 -1.32 -9.17 1.13
C ILE A 55 -0.97 -10.55 0.56
N PRO A 56 -1.94 -11.49 0.44
CA PRO A 56 -1.69 -12.78 -0.20
C PRO A 56 -1.11 -12.61 -1.60
N GLN A 57 -0.13 -13.45 -1.96
CA GLN A 57 0.56 -13.34 -3.24
C GLN A 57 -0.42 -13.32 -4.42
N SER A 58 -1.49 -14.12 -4.35
CA SER A 58 -2.53 -14.18 -5.39
C SER A 58 -3.30 -12.87 -5.56
N GLU A 59 -3.28 -11.99 -4.56
CA GLU A 59 -4.05 -10.74 -4.57
C GLU A 59 -3.18 -9.50 -4.81
N CYS A 60 -1.85 -9.68 -4.90
CA CYS A 60 -0.94 -8.55 -5.03
C CYS A 60 -1.18 -7.74 -6.31
N ILE A 61 -1.44 -8.40 -7.43
CA ILE A 61 -1.70 -7.70 -8.70
C ILE A 61 -2.96 -6.85 -8.59
N PHE A 62 -4.02 -7.40 -8.01
CA PHE A 62 -5.27 -6.66 -7.82
C PHE A 62 -5.05 -5.41 -6.94
N VAL A 63 -4.38 -5.57 -5.80
CA VAL A 63 -4.13 -4.47 -4.87
C VAL A 63 -3.26 -3.39 -5.52
N MET A 64 -2.21 -3.78 -6.23
CA MET A 64 -1.34 -2.83 -6.91
C MET A 64 -2.07 -2.09 -8.03
N ASN A 65 -2.96 -2.77 -8.75
CA ASN A 65 -3.79 -2.13 -9.77
C ASN A 65 -4.76 -1.11 -9.15
N GLU A 66 -5.30 -1.40 -7.96
CA GLU A 66 -6.16 -0.46 -7.24
C GLU A 66 -5.37 0.77 -6.77
N ILE A 67 -4.15 0.59 -6.26
CA ILE A 67 -3.27 1.70 -5.90
C ILE A 67 -2.96 2.56 -7.13
N TRP A 68 -2.65 1.90 -8.25
CA TRP A 68 -2.40 2.58 -9.53
C TRP A 68 -3.62 3.38 -9.98
N ARG A 69 -4.81 2.80 -9.86
CA ARG A 69 -6.06 3.42 -10.29
C ARG A 69 -6.35 4.71 -9.52
N VAL A 70 -6.19 4.70 -8.19
CA VAL A 70 -6.54 5.85 -7.34
C VAL A 70 -5.47 6.93 -7.30
N LEU A 71 -4.23 6.62 -7.73
CA LEU A 71 -3.17 7.62 -7.83
C LEU A 71 -3.38 8.50 -9.06
N LYS A 72 -3.12 9.79 -8.89
CA LYS A 72 -3.06 10.72 -10.02
C LYS A 72 -1.82 10.47 -10.86
N VAL A 73 -1.86 10.90 -12.12
CA VAL A 73 -0.68 10.94 -12.98
C VAL A 73 0.40 11.78 -12.30
N GLY A 74 1.61 11.23 -12.18
CA GLY A 74 2.71 11.88 -11.47
C GLY A 74 2.66 11.70 -9.96
N GLY A 75 1.69 10.96 -9.44
CA GLY A 75 1.57 10.68 -8.03
C GLY A 75 2.71 9.82 -7.47
N LEU A 76 2.80 9.74 -6.16
CA LEU A 76 3.84 9.01 -5.44
C LEU A 76 3.25 7.80 -4.73
N ALA A 77 3.81 6.62 -4.99
CA ALA A 77 3.55 5.42 -4.20
C ALA A 77 4.76 5.17 -3.29
N ASN A 78 4.56 5.38 -1.99
CA ASN A 78 5.63 5.29 -1.00
C ASN A 78 5.31 4.17 -0.01
N HIS A 79 5.95 3.01 -0.21
CA HIS A 79 5.70 1.82 0.59
C HIS A 79 6.96 1.41 1.36
N VAL A 80 6.79 1.18 2.66
CA VAL A 80 7.85 0.67 3.54
C VAL A 80 7.54 -0.79 3.84
N ILE A 81 8.39 -1.69 3.36
CA ILE A 81 8.24 -3.14 3.51
C ILE A 81 9.59 -3.78 3.82
N PRO A 82 9.59 -4.97 4.49
CA PRO A 82 10.81 -5.75 4.63
C PRO A 82 11.33 -6.20 3.26
N LEU A 83 12.65 -6.14 3.06
CA LEU A 83 13.27 -6.63 1.83
C LEU A 83 13.18 -8.17 1.76
N ALA A 84 12.92 -8.69 0.56
CA ALA A 84 12.96 -10.12 0.31
C ALA A 84 14.34 -10.68 0.67
N GLY A 85 14.36 -11.86 1.34
CA GLY A 85 15.59 -12.51 1.77
C GLY A 85 16.13 -12.02 3.11
N THR A 86 15.53 -11.04 3.74
CA THR A 86 15.94 -10.56 5.08
C THR A 86 15.22 -11.30 6.19
N ALA A 87 15.80 -11.29 7.39
CA ALA A 87 15.17 -11.89 8.57
C ALA A 87 13.80 -11.26 8.86
N ASN A 88 13.68 -9.95 8.68
CA ASN A 88 12.42 -9.24 8.92
C ASN A 88 11.28 -9.75 8.01
N MET A 89 11.61 -10.19 6.80
CA MET A 89 10.61 -10.75 5.89
C MET A 89 10.11 -12.12 6.40
N TYR A 90 10.98 -12.96 6.97
CA TYR A 90 10.65 -14.35 7.28
C TYR A 90 10.27 -14.60 8.74
N GLN A 91 10.55 -13.68 9.65
CA GLN A 91 10.26 -13.86 11.07
C GLN A 91 8.78 -13.91 11.40
N ASP A 92 7.99 -13.12 10.70
CA ASP A 92 6.56 -12.97 10.99
C ASP A 92 5.76 -13.92 10.10
N PRO A 93 5.02 -14.89 10.69
CA PRO A 93 4.23 -15.83 9.90
C PRO A 93 3.06 -15.19 9.15
N THR A 94 2.68 -13.95 9.49
CA THR A 94 1.64 -13.22 8.76
C THR A 94 2.16 -12.54 7.50
N HIS A 95 3.48 -12.57 7.24
CA HIS A 95 4.07 -12.11 5.99
C HIS A 95 3.85 -13.16 4.92
N VAL A 96 2.97 -12.89 3.97
CA VAL A 96 2.52 -13.86 2.96
C VAL A 96 2.91 -13.50 1.53
N SER A 97 3.59 -12.38 1.33
CA SER A 97 4.14 -12.00 0.02
C SER A 97 5.53 -11.40 0.17
N ASN A 98 6.33 -11.55 -0.90
CA ASN A 98 7.72 -11.07 -0.94
C ASN A 98 7.83 -9.90 -1.89
N TRP A 99 8.54 -8.86 -1.46
CA TRP A 99 8.70 -7.63 -2.22
C TRP A 99 10.19 -7.25 -2.32
N HIS A 100 10.58 -6.84 -3.50
CA HIS A 100 11.89 -6.29 -3.81
C HIS A 100 11.69 -4.92 -4.45
N PRO A 101 12.63 -3.97 -4.35
CA PRO A 101 12.47 -2.67 -5.02
C PRO A 101 12.08 -2.81 -6.48
N ASP A 102 12.68 -3.76 -7.21
CA ASP A 102 12.39 -3.99 -8.62
C ASP A 102 10.99 -4.55 -8.89
N THR A 103 10.33 -5.14 -7.88
CA THR A 103 8.96 -5.63 -8.01
C THR A 103 8.02 -4.51 -8.47
N PHE A 104 8.23 -3.30 -7.97
CA PHE A 104 7.38 -2.16 -8.28
C PHE A 104 7.49 -1.69 -9.72
N LEU A 105 8.58 -2.01 -10.41
CA LEU A 105 8.75 -1.66 -11.83
C LEU A 105 7.69 -2.29 -12.73
N TYR A 106 7.12 -3.43 -12.30
CA TYR A 106 6.03 -4.09 -13.05
C TYR A 106 4.71 -3.34 -12.96
N TYR A 107 4.56 -2.42 -12.01
CA TYR A 107 3.29 -1.75 -11.73
C TYR A 107 3.30 -0.26 -12.05
N THR A 108 4.46 0.36 -12.29
CA THR A 108 4.56 1.82 -12.41
C THR A 108 4.07 2.35 -13.76
N LYS A 109 4.44 1.74 -14.85
CA LYS A 109 4.06 2.10 -16.24
C LYS A 109 4.01 3.61 -16.51
N GLY A 110 4.87 4.38 -15.85
CA GLY A 110 4.97 5.81 -16.05
C GLY A 110 3.88 6.67 -15.42
N LYS A 111 2.88 6.09 -14.77
CA LYS A 111 1.81 6.89 -14.15
C LYS A 111 2.25 7.55 -12.85
N TYR A 112 3.01 6.85 -12.03
CA TYR A 112 3.48 7.36 -10.75
C TYR A 112 4.89 6.90 -10.45
N GLN A 113 5.50 7.50 -9.44
CA GLN A 113 6.86 7.18 -9.03
C GLN A 113 6.84 6.35 -7.73
N VAL A 114 7.75 5.39 -7.65
CA VAL A 114 8.01 4.62 -6.43
C VAL A 114 9.44 4.87 -6.02
N PRO A 115 9.68 5.49 -4.86
CA PRO A 115 11.06 5.65 -4.38
C PRO A 115 11.65 4.27 -4.09
N ILE A 116 12.84 4.02 -4.63
CA ILE A 116 13.59 2.79 -4.36
C ILE A 116 14.56 3.12 -3.25
N SER A 117 14.33 2.51 -2.10
CA SER A 117 15.18 2.72 -0.93
C SER A 117 16.10 1.52 -0.70
#